data_4788db6b941c8e48fe2360fbcb486908
#
_entry.id   4788db6b941c8e48fe2360fbcb486908
#
_cell.length_a   1.000
_cell.length_b   1.000
_cell.length_c   1.000
_cell.angle_alpha   90.00
_cell.angle_beta   90.00
_cell.angle_gamma   90.00
#
_symmetry.space_group_name_H-M   'P 1'
#
loop_
_entity.id
_entity.type
_entity.pdbx_description
1 polymer ?
#
loop_
_entity_poly.entity_id
_entity_poly.type
_entity_poly.pdbx_seq_one_letter_code
_entity_poly.pdbx_strand_id
1 'polypeptide(L)'
;ISACLVGSEMCIRDRFYIVSLNLSLTMIFLILTYFKEVKLYKHFDKDKEIEEIKHKDLAETPFQRHTVDYLYRQISAHKEKVVEQQLQLNMHEQTITEFVHDIKTPVTAMKLLIDQEKNQERKQALLYEWSRINSMLDTQLYITRLESQRKDMYFDYVSLKRMVIDEIQLTRHISQVKGIGFDVDFKVDDYVYTDIKWCRMIIRQILSNALKYSENFNIEIGTELNDQHVSLYIKDYGRGISKKDMPRIFERGFTSTANRNETTSSGMGLYLVNSVKDQLGIHLQVTSTVGKGTTVRLIFPLQNEIVERMSEVTNLSF
;
A
#
# COMPACT_ATOMS: atom_id res chain seq x y z
N ILE A 1 -21.66 -75.61 53.99
CA ILE A 1 -20.77 -75.16 52.91
C ILE A 1 -21.60 -74.59 51.72
N SER A 2 -22.74 -75.20 51.41
CA SER A 2 -23.60 -74.80 50.28
C SER A 2 -24.24 -73.41 50.49
N ALA A 3 -24.63 -73.04 51.73
CA ALA A 3 -25.23 -71.71 52.05
C ALA A 3 -24.23 -70.52 51.98
N CYS A 4 -22.94 -70.79 52.26
CA CYS A 4 -21.91 -69.82 52.18
C CYS A 4 -21.51 -69.43 50.73
N LEU A 5 -21.57 -70.42 49.81
CA LEU A 5 -21.29 -70.20 48.37
C LEU A 5 -22.39 -69.37 47.69
N VAL A 6 -23.67 -69.62 48.03
CA VAL A 6 -24.78 -68.84 47.46
C VAL A 6 -24.76 -67.38 47.92
N GLY A 7 -24.35 -67.14 49.15
CA GLY A 7 -24.19 -65.76 49.68
C GLY A 7 -23.01 -65.02 49.01
N SER A 8 -21.92 -65.69 48.69
CA SER A 8 -20.77 -65.13 48.01
C SER A 8 -21.07 -64.84 46.53
N GLU A 9 -21.81 -65.65 45.84
CA GLU A 9 -22.21 -65.40 44.44
C GLU A 9 -23.24 -64.27 44.31
N MET A 10 -24.18 -64.14 45.25
CA MET A 10 -25.09 -63.01 45.32
C MET A 10 -24.31 -61.69 45.57
N CYS A 11 -23.36 -61.73 46.49
CA CYS A 11 -22.54 -60.53 46.80
C CYS A 11 -21.64 -60.10 45.63
N ILE A 12 -21.13 -61.02 44.84
CA ILE A 12 -20.34 -60.76 43.64
C ILE A 12 -21.23 -60.16 42.56
N ARG A 13 -22.40 -60.67 42.33
CA ARG A 13 -23.37 -60.24 41.33
C ARG A 13 -23.85 -58.80 41.67
N ASP A 14 -24.13 -58.48 42.92
CA ASP A 14 -24.53 -57.17 43.33
C ASP A 14 -23.41 -56.16 43.16
N ARG A 15 -22.15 -56.48 43.40
CA ARG A 15 -20.98 -55.66 43.12
C ARG A 15 -20.85 -55.37 41.62
N PHE A 16 -21.06 -56.36 40.76
CA PHE A 16 -21.05 -56.13 39.30
C PHE A 16 -22.17 -55.19 38.87
N TYR A 17 -23.35 -55.27 39.41
CA TYR A 17 -24.46 -54.36 39.14
C TYR A 17 -24.13 -52.94 39.57
N ILE A 18 -23.56 -52.72 40.74
CA ILE A 18 -23.18 -51.42 41.27
C ILE A 18 -22.06 -50.81 40.39
N VAL A 19 -21.06 -51.57 40.01
CA VAL A 19 -19.98 -51.12 39.11
C VAL A 19 -20.52 -50.75 37.74
N SER A 20 -21.36 -51.60 37.13
CA SER A 20 -22.00 -51.34 35.85
C SER A 20 -22.89 -50.10 35.87
N LEU A 21 -23.67 -49.93 36.95
CA LEU A 21 -24.51 -48.74 37.14
C LEU A 21 -23.67 -47.47 37.25
N ASN A 22 -22.58 -47.48 38.04
CA ASN A 22 -21.68 -46.34 38.16
C ASN A 22 -21.00 -46.00 36.84
N LEU A 23 -20.60 -47.02 36.08
CA LEU A 23 -19.96 -46.83 34.77
C LEU A 23 -20.94 -46.24 33.74
N SER A 24 -22.21 -46.68 33.76
CA SER A 24 -23.25 -46.09 32.91
C SER A 24 -23.58 -44.65 33.27
N LEU A 25 -23.67 -44.32 34.58
CA LEU A 25 -23.87 -42.96 35.05
C LEU A 25 -22.72 -42.04 34.70
N THR A 26 -21.47 -42.51 34.84
CA THR A 26 -20.30 -41.73 34.42
C THR A 26 -20.26 -41.49 32.91
N MET A 27 -20.61 -42.50 32.10
CA MET A 27 -20.73 -42.35 30.64
C MET A 27 -21.79 -41.31 30.25
N ILE A 28 -22.97 -41.38 30.87
CA ILE A 28 -24.04 -40.38 30.63
C ILE A 28 -23.58 -39.00 31.03
N PHE A 29 -22.91 -38.83 32.16
CA PHE A 29 -22.37 -37.58 32.61
C PHE A 29 -21.34 -37.02 31.64
N LEU A 30 -20.40 -37.84 31.14
CA LEU A 30 -19.38 -37.45 30.15
C LEU A 30 -20.03 -37.03 28.83
N ILE A 31 -21.04 -37.75 28.36
CA ILE A 31 -21.77 -37.40 27.13
C ILE A 31 -22.50 -36.06 27.27
N LEU A 32 -23.19 -35.84 28.39
CA LEU A 32 -23.88 -34.55 28.62
C LEU A 32 -22.90 -33.41 28.71
N THR A 33 -21.75 -33.57 29.38
CA THR A 33 -20.69 -32.57 29.47
C THR A 33 -20.09 -32.29 28.09
N TYR A 34 -19.83 -33.32 27.30
CA TYR A 34 -19.33 -33.17 25.92
C TYR A 34 -20.28 -32.33 25.05
N PHE A 35 -21.60 -32.64 25.08
CA PHE A 35 -22.57 -31.86 24.29
C PHE A 35 -22.68 -30.40 24.74
N LYS A 36 -22.52 -30.12 26.03
CA LYS A 36 -22.48 -28.75 26.56
C LYS A 36 -21.26 -27.96 26.08
N GLU A 37 -20.08 -28.59 26.06
CA GLU A 37 -18.85 -27.95 25.58
C GLU A 37 -18.86 -27.74 24.06
N VAL A 38 -19.27 -28.74 23.28
CA VAL A 38 -19.36 -28.65 21.81
C VAL A 38 -20.29 -27.52 21.36
N LYS A 39 -21.37 -27.25 22.11
CA LYS A 39 -22.30 -26.17 21.81
C LYS A 39 -21.60 -24.77 21.86
N LEU A 40 -20.68 -24.55 22.80
CA LEU A 40 -19.88 -23.34 22.89
C LEU A 40 -18.91 -23.24 21.71
N TYR A 41 -18.16 -24.30 21.38
CA TYR A 41 -17.20 -24.29 20.27
C TYR A 41 -17.85 -24.05 18.90
N LYS A 42 -19.01 -24.65 18.64
CA LYS A 42 -19.77 -24.42 17.39
C LYS A 42 -20.22 -22.97 17.21
N HIS A 43 -20.29 -22.21 18.30
CA HIS A 43 -20.64 -20.79 18.25
C HIS A 43 -19.44 -19.90 17.90
N PHE A 44 -18.22 -20.29 18.31
CA PHE A 44 -16.98 -19.60 17.95
C PHE A 44 -16.54 -19.90 16.51
N ASP A 45 -16.99 -21.01 15.94
CA ASP A 45 -16.62 -21.44 14.57
C ASP A 45 -17.48 -20.75 13.48
N LYS A 46 -18.49 -20.00 13.85
CA LYS A 46 -19.26 -19.16 12.93
C LYS A 46 -18.79 -17.73 13.10
N ASP A 47 -18.33 -17.09 12.02
CA ASP A 47 -17.96 -15.67 11.93
C ASP A 47 -19.11 -14.73 12.37
N LYS A 48 -19.45 -14.79 13.65
CA LYS A 48 -20.45 -13.92 14.24
C LYS A 48 -19.78 -12.78 14.92
N GLU A 49 -20.36 -11.59 14.78
CA GLU A 49 -19.86 -10.38 15.43
C GLU A 49 -19.74 -10.57 16.93
N ILE A 50 -18.65 -10.09 17.50
CA ILE A 50 -18.28 -10.21 18.92
C ILE A 50 -19.39 -9.68 19.85
N GLU A 51 -20.21 -8.75 19.40
CA GLU A 51 -21.34 -8.19 20.11
C GLU A 51 -22.46 -9.21 20.33
N GLU A 52 -22.67 -10.15 19.41
CA GLU A 52 -23.63 -11.25 19.58
C GLU A 52 -23.20 -12.26 20.67
N ILE A 53 -21.89 -12.36 20.95
CA ILE A 53 -21.35 -13.24 21.99
C ILE A 53 -21.74 -12.78 23.40
N LYS A 54 -21.81 -11.46 23.60
CA LYS A 54 -22.18 -10.87 24.91
C LYS A 54 -23.67 -11.01 25.25
N HIS A 55 -24.53 -11.03 24.26
CA HIS A 55 -25.99 -10.97 24.43
C HIS A 55 -26.67 -12.35 24.59
N LYS A 56 -25.96 -13.44 24.38
CA LYS A 56 -26.52 -14.78 24.63
C LYS A 56 -25.91 -15.38 25.88
N ASP A 57 -26.77 -15.94 26.76
CA ASP A 57 -26.38 -16.84 27.85
C ASP A 57 -25.80 -18.15 27.29
N LEU A 58 -24.67 -18.04 26.56
CA LEU A 58 -23.97 -19.16 25.91
C LEU A 58 -23.17 -19.98 26.89
N ALA A 59 -22.86 -19.40 28.04
CA ALA A 59 -22.04 -20.02 29.07
C ALA A 59 -22.91 -20.65 30.14
N GLU A 60 -23.08 -21.97 30.08
CA GLU A 60 -23.87 -22.74 31.05
C GLU A 60 -23.08 -23.08 32.31
N THR A 61 -21.73 -23.09 32.25
CA THR A 61 -20.88 -23.39 33.41
C THR A 61 -20.09 -22.17 33.87
N PRO A 62 -19.70 -22.10 35.18
CA PRO A 62 -18.87 -20.99 35.68
C PRO A 62 -17.55 -20.81 34.96
N PHE A 63 -16.92 -21.91 34.51
CA PHE A 63 -15.68 -21.89 33.74
C PHE A 63 -15.88 -21.27 32.35
N GLN A 64 -16.95 -21.66 31.65
CA GLN A 64 -17.30 -21.10 30.35
C GLN A 64 -17.57 -19.59 30.46
N ARG A 65 -18.28 -19.12 31.50
CA ARG A 65 -18.51 -17.68 31.74
C ARG A 65 -17.20 -16.93 31.92
N HIS A 66 -16.30 -17.47 32.72
CA HIS A 66 -14.99 -16.83 32.95
C HIS A 66 -14.16 -16.76 31.68
N THR A 67 -14.18 -17.82 30.87
CA THR A 67 -13.46 -17.88 29.60
C THR A 67 -14.04 -16.89 28.58
N VAL A 68 -15.35 -16.83 28.41
CA VAL A 68 -16.05 -15.90 27.52
C VAL A 68 -15.80 -14.45 27.95
N ASP A 69 -15.92 -14.13 29.26
CA ASP A 69 -15.65 -12.80 29.80
C ASP A 69 -14.18 -12.38 29.58
N TYR A 70 -13.25 -13.31 29.77
CA TYR A 70 -11.82 -13.04 29.53
C TYR A 70 -11.56 -12.75 28.06
N LEU A 71 -12.05 -13.60 27.14
CA LEU A 71 -11.90 -13.40 25.71
C LEU A 71 -12.56 -12.09 25.24
N TYR A 72 -13.76 -11.81 25.71
CA TYR A 72 -14.46 -10.57 25.41
C TYR A 72 -13.66 -9.33 25.83
N ARG A 73 -13.11 -9.32 27.05
CA ARG A 73 -12.25 -8.21 27.53
C ARG A 73 -11.00 -8.06 26.66
N GLN A 74 -10.34 -9.15 26.27
CA GLN A 74 -9.16 -9.12 25.43
C GLN A 74 -9.48 -8.57 24.04
N ILE A 75 -10.57 -9.05 23.44
CA ILE A 75 -10.99 -8.63 22.11
C ILE A 75 -11.43 -7.15 22.11
N SER A 76 -12.23 -6.75 23.13
CA SER A 76 -12.65 -5.34 23.29
C SER A 76 -11.46 -4.41 23.47
N ALA A 77 -10.51 -4.76 24.34
CA ALA A 77 -9.30 -3.98 24.53
C ALA A 77 -8.44 -3.90 23.26
N HIS A 78 -8.39 -4.99 22.48
CA HIS A 78 -7.68 -4.99 21.19
C HIS A 78 -8.39 -4.10 20.16
N LYS A 79 -9.73 -4.18 20.07
CA LYS A 79 -10.56 -3.33 19.20
C LYS A 79 -10.39 -1.84 19.55
N GLU A 80 -10.44 -1.48 20.83
CA GLU A 80 -10.18 -0.11 21.29
C GLU A 80 -8.79 0.37 20.87
N LYS A 81 -7.77 -0.45 21.06
CA LYS A 81 -6.40 -0.11 20.67
C LYS A 81 -6.25 0.08 19.15
N VAL A 82 -6.90 -0.75 18.35
CA VAL A 82 -6.91 -0.62 16.88
C VAL A 82 -7.61 0.67 16.46
N VAL A 83 -8.75 1.01 17.08
CA VAL A 83 -9.49 2.26 16.81
C VAL A 83 -8.65 3.48 17.21
N GLU A 84 -7.99 3.44 18.38
CA GLU A 84 -7.11 4.51 18.82
C GLU A 84 -5.92 4.69 17.85
N GLN A 85 -5.28 3.61 17.43
CA GLN A 85 -4.20 3.67 16.44
C GLN A 85 -4.68 4.25 15.11
N GLN A 86 -5.87 3.87 14.65
CA GLN A 86 -6.46 4.41 13.43
C GLN A 86 -6.75 5.91 13.57
N LEU A 87 -7.26 6.34 14.71
CA LEU A 87 -7.48 7.76 14.99
C LEU A 87 -6.16 8.55 14.98
N GLN A 88 -5.11 8.02 15.62
CA GLN A 88 -3.78 8.66 15.62
C GLN A 88 -3.21 8.77 14.21
N LEU A 89 -3.35 7.74 13.37
CA LEU A 89 -2.93 7.78 11.97
C LEU A 89 -3.67 8.87 11.18
N ASN A 90 -5.00 8.95 11.35
CA ASN A 90 -5.80 9.97 10.68
C ASN A 90 -5.43 11.39 11.11
N MET A 91 -5.19 11.60 12.41
CA MET A 91 -4.74 12.90 12.94
C MET A 91 -3.34 13.26 12.41
N HIS A 92 -2.43 12.30 12.33
CA HIS A 92 -1.09 12.53 11.77
C HIS A 92 -1.15 12.92 10.30
N GLU A 93 -1.98 12.23 9.50
CA GLU A 93 -2.23 12.56 8.10
C GLU A 93 -2.78 13.98 7.94
N GLN A 94 -3.79 14.34 8.73
CA GLN A 94 -4.37 15.68 8.69
C GLN A 94 -3.32 16.75 9.03
N THR A 95 -2.54 16.53 10.09
CA THR A 95 -1.48 17.46 10.52
C THR A 95 -0.43 17.68 9.42
N ILE A 96 0.01 16.61 8.75
CA ILE A 96 0.98 16.74 7.65
C ILE A 96 0.34 17.46 6.46
N THR A 97 -0.92 17.17 6.14
CA THR A 97 -1.63 17.81 5.03
C THR A 97 -1.78 19.33 5.27
N GLU A 98 -2.17 19.74 6.47
CA GLU A 98 -2.26 21.13 6.88
C GLU A 98 -0.88 21.80 6.84
N PHE A 99 0.15 21.19 7.41
CA PHE A 99 1.53 21.68 7.39
C PHE A 99 2.04 21.92 5.97
N VAL A 100 1.83 20.98 5.05
CA VAL A 100 2.25 21.14 3.65
C VAL A 100 1.46 22.25 2.96
N HIS A 101 0.15 22.37 3.23
CA HIS A 101 -0.67 23.46 2.72
C HIS A 101 -0.14 24.82 3.18
N ASP A 102 0.19 24.95 4.45
CA ASP A 102 0.67 26.20 5.05
C ASP A 102 2.06 26.61 4.52
N ILE A 103 2.94 25.64 4.24
CA ILE A 103 4.22 25.91 3.59
C ILE A 103 4.05 26.23 2.09
N LYS A 104 3.05 25.64 1.43
CA LYS A 104 2.81 25.89 0.00
C LYS A 104 2.46 27.34 -0.29
N THR A 105 1.78 28.01 0.64
CA THR A 105 1.41 29.44 0.53
C THR A 105 2.64 30.36 0.44
N PRO A 106 3.60 30.37 1.39
CA PRO A 106 4.80 31.19 1.28
C PRO A 106 5.72 30.76 0.11
N VAL A 107 5.77 29.48 -0.21
CA VAL A 107 6.53 28.97 -1.38
C VAL A 107 5.94 29.53 -2.68
N THR A 108 4.61 29.65 -2.79
CA THR A 108 3.95 30.29 -3.93
C THR A 108 4.25 31.79 -3.99
N ALA A 109 4.24 32.49 -2.84
CA ALA A 109 4.63 33.86 -2.77
C ALA A 109 6.11 34.11 -3.18
N MET A 110 7.02 33.21 -2.78
CA MET A 110 8.42 33.25 -3.24
C MET A 110 8.52 33.18 -4.77
N LYS A 111 7.69 32.40 -5.44
CA LYS A 111 7.65 32.31 -6.90
C LYS A 111 7.38 33.69 -7.53
N LEU A 112 6.41 34.42 -6.99
CA LEU A 112 6.08 35.76 -7.49
C LEU A 112 7.25 36.74 -7.34
N LEU A 113 8.00 36.66 -6.23
CA LEU A 113 9.20 37.47 -6.02
C LEU A 113 10.33 37.10 -6.99
N ILE A 114 10.53 35.80 -7.21
CA ILE A 114 11.52 35.28 -8.16
C ILE A 114 11.18 35.74 -9.59
N ASP A 115 9.90 35.77 -9.96
CA ASP A 115 9.47 36.20 -11.29
C ASP A 115 9.78 37.68 -11.57
N GLN A 116 9.93 38.51 -10.52
CA GLN A 116 10.32 39.92 -10.60
C GLN A 116 11.85 40.11 -10.67
N GLU A 117 12.67 39.07 -10.43
CA GLU A 117 14.13 39.15 -10.51
C GLU A 117 14.56 39.49 -11.95
N LYS A 118 15.38 40.55 -12.09
CA LYS A 118 15.86 41.07 -13.37
C LYS A 118 17.10 40.37 -13.91
N ASN A 119 17.93 39.83 -12.99
CA ASN A 119 19.13 39.09 -13.38
C ASN A 119 18.71 37.66 -13.76
N GLN A 120 18.84 37.32 -15.03
CA GLN A 120 18.39 36.01 -15.58
C GLN A 120 19.13 34.81 -14.96
N GLU A 121 20.41 34.93 -14.70
CA GLU A 121 21.21 33.84 -14.10
C GLU A 121 20.73 33.57 -12.66
N ARG A 122 20.58 34.66 -11.86
CA ARG A 122 20.05 34.56 -10.49
C ARG A 122 18.61 34.04 -10.48
N LYS A 123 17.78 34.53 -11.40
CA LYS A 123 16.40 34.05 -11.54
C LYS A 123 16.33 32.56 -11.80
N GLN A 124 17.14 32.04 -12.73
CA GLN A 124 17.18 30.61 -13.03
C GLN A 124 17.63 29.76 -11.84
N ALA A 125 18.67 30.19 -11.12
CA ALA A 125 19.14 29.51 -9.92
C ALA A 125 18.05 29.46 -8.82
N LEU A 126 17.35 30.59 -8.58
CA LEU A 126 16.26 30.66 -7.61
C LEU A 126 15.05 29.80 -8.04
N LEU A 127 14.69 29.79 -9.32
CA LEU A 127 13.63 28.93 -9.87
C LEU A 127 13.96 27.45 -9.72
N TYR A 128 15.22 27.07 -9.90
CA TYR A 128 15.68 25.70 -9.69
C TYR A 128 15.44 25.25 -8.24
N GLU A 129 15.89 26.04 -7.25
CA GLU A 129 15.69 25.68 -5.83
C GLU A 129 14.20 25.74 -5.43
N TRP A 130 13.45 26.71 -5.95
CA TRP A 130 12.01 26.78 -5.74
C TRP A 130 11.28 25.54 -6.25
N SER A 131 11.59 25.10 -7.48
CA SER A 131 10.97 23.92 -8.08
C SER A 131 11.29 22.64 -7.29
N ARG A 132 12.50 22.59 -6.74
CA ARG A 132 12.95 21.48 -5.88
C ARG A 132 12.16 21.41 -4.57
N ILE A 133 11.97 22.56 -3.88
CA ILE A 133 11.16 22.63 -2.66
C ILE A 133 9.71 22.23 -2.97
N ASN A 134 9.13 22.79 -4.03
CA ASN A 134 7.76 22.46 -4.42
C ASN A 134 7.57 20.97 -4.74
N SER A 135 8.54 20.34 -5.43
CA SER A 135 8.52 18.91 -5.71
C SER A 135 8.62 18.07 -4.44
N MET A 136 9.40 18.50 -3.44
CA MET A 136 9.49 17.80 -2.15
C MET A 136 8.15 17.86 -1.39
N LEU A 137 7.50 19.01 -1.37
CA LEU A 137 6.19 19.19 -0.74
C LEU A 137 5.12 18.33 -1.43
N ASP A 138 5.07 18.34 -2.75
CA ASP A 138 4.14 17.49 -3.52
C ASP A 138 4.39 16.00 -3.24
N THR A 139 5.65 15.57 -3.20
CA THR A 139 6.01 14.17 -2.88
C THR A 139 5.54 13.80 -1.47
N GLN A 140 5.73 14.69 -0.48
CA GLN A 140 5.27 14.45 0.89
C GLN A 140 3.75 14.29 0.97
N LEU A 141 2.98 15.12 0.27
CA LEU A 141 1.52 15.00 0.18
C LEU A 141 1.09 13.64 -0.42
N TYR A 142 1.76 13.20 -1.48
CA TYR A 142 1.44 11.91 -2.10
C TYR A 142 1.74 10.74 -1.17
N ILE A 143 2.85 10.79 -0.41
CA ILE A 143 3.19 9.76 0.59
C ILE A 143 2.13 9.71 1.68
N THR A 144 1.75 10.85 2.24
CA THR A 144 0.72 10.92 3.28
C THR A 144 -0.62 10.36 2.79
N ARG A 145 -1.03 10.69 1.56
CA ARG A 145 -2.25 10.13 0.94
C ARG A 145 -2.15 8.65 0.63
N LEU A 146 -0.94 8.14 0.38
CA LEU A 146 -0.72 6.72 0.15
C LEU A 146 -0.84 5.92 1.45
N GLU A 147 -0.34 6.46 2.56
CA GLU A 147 -0.39 5.85 3.89
C GLU A 147 -1.83 5.88 4.45
N SER A 148 -2.65 6.86 4.06
CA SER A 148 -4.06 6.86 4.39
C SER A 148 -4.81 5.85 3.51
N GLN A 149 -5.65 5.04 4.13
CA GLN A 149 -6.45 4.03 3.41
C GLN A 149 -7.55 4.62 2.51
N ARG A 150 -7.63 5.95 2.39
CA ARG A 150 -8.59 6.67 1.54
C ARG A 150 -8.08 6.75 0.11
N LYS A 151 -8.22 5.64 -0.62
CA LYS A 151 -7.78 5.53 -2.01
C LYS A 151 -8.95 5.71 -2.97
N ASP A 152 -9.53 6.88 -3.01
CA ASP A 152 -10.52 7.23 -4.03
C ASP A 152 -9.77 7.49 -5.35
N MET A 153 -9.55 6.42 -6.13
CA MET A 153 -8.99 6.51 -7.47
C MET A 153 -10.13 6.64 -8.47
N TYR A 154 -10.02 7.64 -9.34
CA TYR A 154 -10.97 7.92 -10.40
C TYR A 154 -10.35 7.56 -11.75
N PHE A 155 -10.74 6.42 -12.30
CA PHE A 155 -10.25 5.96 -13.58
C PHE A 155 -11.04 6.57 -14.73
N ASP A 156 -10.31 7.09 -15.74
CA ASP A 156 -10.87 7.66 -16.96
C ASP A 156 -9.95 7.39 -18.15
N TYR A 157 -10.45 7.56 -19.37
CA TYR A 157 -9.64 7.56 -20.57
C TYR A 157 -8.90 8.88 -20.73
N VAL A 158 -7.59 8.83 -20.66
CA VAL A 158 -6.72 10.01 -20.67
C VAL A 158 -5.60 9.88 -21.68
N SER A 159 -5.25 10.98 -22.34
CA SER A 159 -4.13 11.05 -23.29
C SER A 159 -2.79 11.12 -22.56
N LEU A 160 -1.93 10.13 -22.78
CA LEU A 160 -0.55 10.12 -22.28
C LEU A 160 0.25 11.31 -22.80
N LYS A 161 0.09 11.61 -24.10
CA LYS A 161 0.76 12.75 -24.76
C LYS A 161 0.48 14.05 -24.01
N ARG A 162 -0.79 14.32 -23.73
CA ARG A 162 -1.18 15.53 -22.99
C ARG A 162 -0.56 15.56 -21.60
N MET A 163 -0.65 14.46 -20.85
CA MET A 163 -0.06 14.37 -19.51
C MET A 163 1.46 14.59 -19.53
N VAL A 164 2.16 13.93 -20.45
CA VAL A 164 3.63 14.06 -20.59
C VAL A 164 4.02 15.48 -20.95
N ILE A 165 3.35 16.12 -21.91
CA ILE A 165 3.63 17.51 -22.31
C ILE A 165 3.42 18.46 -21.14
N ASP A 166 2.34 18.33 -20.38
CA ASP A 166 2.08 19.13 -19.19
C ASP A 166 3.20 18.97 -18.15
N GLU A 167 3.67 17.74 -17.90
CA GLU A 167 4.75 17.47 -16.94
C GLU A 167 6.11 17.99 -17.44
N ILE A 168 6.39 17.92 -18.76
CA ILE A 168 7.58 18.53 -19.38
C ILE A 168 7.57 20.04 -19.15
N GLN A 169 6.43 20.71 -19.33
CA GLN A 169 6.32 22.14 -19.11
C GLN A 169 6.65 22.54 -17.66
N LEU A 170 6.23 21.72 -16.68
CA LEU A 170 6.54 21.95 -15.27
C LEU A 170 8.05 21.79 -14.97
N THR A 171 8.75 20.94 -15.71
CA THR A 171 10.20 20.70 -15.53
C THR A 171 11.08 21.62 -16.36
N ARG A 172 10.49 22.52 -17.17
CA ARG A 172 11.21 23.38 -18.12
C ARG A 172 12.38 24.14 -17.52
N HIS A 173 12.22 24.67 -16.31
CA HIS A 173 13.29 25.42 -15.65
C HIS A 173 14.52 24.55 -15.36
N ILE A 174 14.30 23.32 -14.93
CA ILE A 174 15.38 22.36 -14.64
C ILE A 174 16.08 21.96 -15.95
N SER A 175 15.30 21.68 -17.01
CA SER A 175 15.84 21.30 -18.32
C SER A 175 16.69 22.43 -18.93
N GLN A 176 16.23 23.69 -18.86
CA GLN A 176 16.97 24.84 -19.36
C GLN A 176 18.30 25.05 -18.62
N VAL A 177 18.31 24.96 -17.28
CA VAL A 177 19.53 25.11 -16.48
C VAL A 177 20.55 24.02 -16.83
N LYS A 178 20.10 22.80 -17.11
CA LYS A 178 20.97 21.69 -17.47
C LYS A 178 21.31 21.62 -18.96
N GLY A 179 20.66 22.41 -19.82
CA GLY A 179 20.80 22.31 -21.28
C GLY A 179 20.29 20.99 -21.86
N ILE A 180 19.34 20.31 -21.18
CA ILE A 180 18.77 19.01 -21.60
C ILE A 180 17.41 19.26 -22.23
N GLY A 181 17.21 18.78 -23.46
CA GLY A 181 15.93 18.81 -24.17
C GLY A 181 15.13 17.52 -23.99
N PHE A 182 13.96 17.49 -24.65
CA PHE A 182 13.09 16.33 -24.71
C PHE A 182 12.78 15.99 -26.17
N ASP A 183 13.06 14.77 -26.59
CA ASP A 183 12.67 14.23 -27.88
C ASP A 183 11.43 13.37 -27.67
N VAL A 184 10.29 13.86 -28.18
CA VAL A 184 8.98 13.28 -27.89
C VAL A 184 8.40 12.65 -29.17
N ASP A 185 8.13 11.33 -29.16
CA ASP A 185 7.63 10.56 -30.30
C ASP A 185 6.46 9.65 -29.91
N PHE A 186 5.23 10.11 -30.13
CA PHE A 186 4.01 9.33 -29.88
C PHE A 186 3.55 8.68 -31.19
N LYS A 187 3.86 7.38 -31.39
CA LYS A 187 3.62 6.62 -32.64
C LYS A 187 2.28 5.92 -32.69
N VAL A 188 1.62 5.70 -31.54
CA VAL A 188 0.39 4.94 -31.41
C VAL A 188 -0.67 5.77 -30.70
N ASP A 189 -1.92 5.31 -30.73
CA ASP A 189 -2.98 5.89 -29.92
C ASP A 189 -2.52 5.90 -28.45
N ASP A 190 -2.53 7.09 -27.88
CA ASP A 190 -1.93 7.38 -26.57
C ASP A 190 -2.98 7.44 -25.45
N TYR A 191 -4.21 7.01 -25.72
CA TYR A 191 -5.25 6.95 -24.69
C TYR A 191 -5.12 5.69 -23.84
N VAL A 192 -5.13 5.90 -22.52
CA VAL A 192 -5.07 4.82 -21.52
C VAL A 192 -6.13 4.99 -20.46
N TYR A 193 -6.60 3.89 -19.85
CA TYR A 193 -7.56 3.93 -18.77
C TYR A 193 -6.84 3.94 -17.43
N THR A 194 -6.81 5.09 -16.74
CA THR A 194 -6.04 5.29 -15.51
C THR A 194 -6.56 6.48 -14.68
N ASP A 195 -6.11 6.60 -13.43
CA ASP A 195 -6.31 7.82 -12.63
C ASP A 195 -5.30 8.89 -13.05
N ILE A 196 -5.81 10.03 -13.54
CA ILE A 196 -4.98 11.12 -14.07
C ILE A 196 -4.01 11.69 -13.03
N LYS A 197 -4.43 11.84 -11.77
CA LYS A 197 -3.61 12.48 -10.72
C LYS A 197 -2.42 11.60 -10.34
N TRP A 198 -2.68 10.32 -10.11
CA TRP A 198 -1.67 9.35 -9.75
C TRP A 198 -0.74 9.00 -10.92
N CYS A 199 -1.27 8.91 -12.14
CA CYS A 199 -0.47 8.69 -13.34
C CYS A 199 0.47 9.87 -13.61
N ARG A 200 -0.01 11.12 -13.53
CA ARG A 200 0.82 12.32 -13.64
C ARG A 200 1.94 12.36 -12.59
N MET A 201 1.65 11.95 -11.36
CA MET A 201 2.67 11.84 -10.32
C MET A 201 3.76 10.85 -10.71
N ILE A 202 3.39 9.65 -11.22
CA ILE A 202 4.36 8.64 -11.69
C ILE A 202 5.25 9.23 -12.80
N ILE A 203 4.65 9.83 -13.83
CA ILE A 203 5.36 10.45 -14.95
C ILE A 203 6.33 11.54 -14.43
N ARG A 204 5.87 12.41 -13.54
CA ARG A 204 6.69 13.47 -12.92
C ARG A 204 7.91 12.93 -12.18
N GLN A 205 7.75 11.86 -11.39
CA GLN A 205 8.86 11.26 -10.65
C GLN A 205 9.91 10.65 -11.59
N ILE A 206 9.46 10.00 -12.68
CA ILE A 206 10.36 9.41 -13.67
C ILE A 206 11.07 10.52 -14.47
N LEU A 207 10.36 11.55 -14.93
CA LEU A 207 10.95 12.70 -15.64
C LEU A 207 11.95 13.45 -14.75
N SER A 208 11.62 13.69 -13.49
CA SER A 208 12.51 14.34 -12.53
C SER A 208 13.80 13.52 -12.33
N ASN A 209 13.70 12.21 -12.24
CA ASN A 209 14.87 11.33 -12.16
C ASN A 209 15.69 11.36 -13.46
N ALA A 210 15.04 11.26 -14.63
CA ALA A 210 15.71 11.36 -15.92
C ALA A 210 16.47 12.66 -16.04
N LEU A 211 15.87 13.83 -15.76
CA LEU A 211 16.53 15.14 -15.77
C LEU A 211 17.65 15.23 -14.73
N LYS A 212 17.46 14.66 -13.56
CA LYS A 212 18.47 14.71 -12.50
C LYS A 212 19.76 13.99 -12.87
N TYR A 213 19.64 12.81 -13.46
CA TYR A 213 20.76 11.90 -13.72
C TYR A 213 21.27 11.95 -15.16
N SER A 214 20.54 12.59 -16.09
CA SER A 214 21.01 12.88 -17.45
C SER A 214 22.15 13.89 -17.46
N GLU A 215 23.05 13.68 -18.42
CA GLU A 215 24.17 14.56 -18.65
C GLU A 215 24.19 15.07 -20.08
N ASN A 216 24.46 15.35 -20.95
CA ASN A 216 24.70 15.93 -22.26
C ASN A 216 23.71 15.55 -23.40
N PHE A 217 22.68 14.75 -23.17
CA PHE A 217 21.76 14.30 -24.22
C PHE A 217 20.31 14.56 -23.85
N ASN A 218 19.46 14.71 -24.86
CA ASN A 218 18.03 14.82 -24.67
C ASN A 218 17.43 13.56 -24.08
N ILE A 219 16.33 13.72 -23.34
CA ILE A 219 15.52 12.60 -22.83
C ILE A 219 14.55 12.18 -23.91
N GLU A 220 14.60 10.91 -24.32
CA GLU A 220 13.67 10.34 -25.29
C GLU A 220 12.41 9.87 -24.56
N ILE A 221 11.24 10.24 -25.10
CA ILE A 221 9.93 9.87 -24.56
C ILE A 221 9.04 9.43 -25.71
N GLY A 222 8.41 8.28 -25.59
CA GLY A 222 7.50 7.84 -26.63
C GLY A 222 6.56 6.73 -26.18
N THR A 223 5.62 6.40 -27.06
CA THR A 223 4.68 5.30 -26.85
C THR A 223 4.93 4.16 -27.84
N GLU A 224 4.71 2.95 -27.36
CA GLU A 224 4.77 1.71 -28.13
C GLU A 224 3.53 0.86 -27.82
N LEU A 225 3.10 0.06 -28.78
CA LEU A 225 2.02 -0.92 -28.61
C LEU A 225 2.64 -2.31 -28.56
N ASN A 226 2.45 -3.01 -27.44
CA ASN A 226 2.88 -4.39 -27.25
C ASN A 226 1.69 -5.23 -26.78
N ASP A 227 1.33 -6.27 -27.53
CA ASP A 227 0.22 -7.20 -27.17
C ASP A 227 -1.07 -6.49 -26.74
N GLN A 228 -1.48 -5.45 -27.50
CA GLN A 228 -2.64 -4.57 -27.26
C GLN A 228 -2.48 -3.59 -26.07
N HIS A 229 -1.41 -3.66 -25.29
CA HIS A 229 -1.13 -2.74 -24.21
C HIS A 229 -0.31 -1.55 -24.69
N VAL A 230 -0.79 -0.35 -24.37
CA VAL A 230 -0.02 0.88 -24.60
C VAL A 230 1.07 0.98 -23.55
N SER A 231 2.29 1.21 -23.99
CA SER A 231 3.42 1.46 -23.10
C SER A 231 4.03 2.83 -23.34
N LEU A 232 4.31 3.56 -22.26
CA LEU A 232 5.08 4.80 -22.26
C LEU A 232 6.50 4.49 -21.83
N TYR A 233 7.50 4.86 -22.66
CA TYR A 233 8.90 4.78 -22.26
C TYR A 233 9.50 6.19 -22.06
N ILE A 234 10.37 6.29 -21.06
CA ILE A 234 11.18 7.48 -20.79
C ILE A 234 12.61 6.99 -20.65
N LYS A 235 13.50 7.47 -21.52
CA LYS A 235 14.89 7.04 -21.61
C LYS A 235 15.80 8.23 -21.38
N ASP A 236 16.67 8.12 -20.40
CA ASP A 236 17.78 9.04 -20.15
C ASP A 236 19.11 8.45 -20.65
N TYR A 237 20.07 9.32 -20.88
CA TYR A 237 21.44 9.00 -21.26
C TYR A 237 22.43 9.42 -20.16
N GLY A 238 22.03 9.22 -18.92
CA GLY A 238 22.81 9.56 -17.77
C GLY A 238 23.75 8.44 -17.31
N ARG A 239 24.18 8.54 -16.07
CA ARG A 239 25.15 7.61 -15.46
C ARG A 239 24.69 6.15 -15.38
N GLY A 240 23.39 5.87 -15.52
CA GLY A 240 22.81 4.55 -15.34
C GLY A 240 22.80 4.09 -13.86
N ILE A 241 22.33 2.85 -13.65
CA ILE A 241 22.17 2.22 -12.34
C ILE A 241 23.03 0.97 -12.27
N SER A 242 23.77 0.81 -11.19
CA SER A 242 24.59 -0.39 -10.99
C SER A 242 23.74 -1.64 -10.75
N LYS A 243 24.22 -2.82 -11.13
CA LYS A 243 23.54 -4.10 -10.83
C LYS A 243 23.30 -4.31 -9.33
N LYS A 244 24.16 -3.75 -8.48
CA LYS A 244 24.04 -3.81 -7.02
C LYS A 244 22.89 -2.94 -6.50
N ASP A 245 22.69 -1.76 -7.10
CA ASP A 245 21.68 -0.80 -6.67
C ASP A 245 20.29 -1.12 -7.27
N MET A 246 20.24 -1.77 -8.44
CA MET A 246 19.00 -2.06 -9.17
C MET A 246 17.88 -2.69 -8.32
N PRO A 247 18.12 -3.70 -7.47
CA PRO A 247 17.06 -4.26 -6.62
C PRO A 247 16.53 -3.29 -5.56
N ARG A 248 17.32 -2.26 -5.23
CA ARG A 248 17.08 -1.34 -4.13
C ARG A 248 16.50 0.01 -4.51
N ILE A 249 16.42 0.32 -5.81
CA ILE A 249 15.96 1.64 -6.29
C ILE A 249 14.54 2.00 -5.84
N PHE A 250 13.76 1.00 -5.44
CA PHE A 250 12.39 1.15 -4.95
C PHE A 250 12.28 1.14 -3.41
N GLU A 251 13.38 0.94 -2.68
CA GLU A 251 13.38 1.01 -1.22
C GLU A 251 13.15 2.47 -0.75
N ARG A 252 12.39 2.63 0.34
CA ARG A 252 12.10 3.94 0.93
C ARG A 252 13.38 4.63 1.39
N GLY A 253 13.62 5.84 0.86
CA GLY A 253 14.80 6.63 1.23
C GLY A 253 16.12 6.16 0.60
N PHE A 254 16.09 5.23 -0.35
CA PHE A 254 17.30 4.74 -1.00
C PHE A 254 17.89 5.80 -1.94
N THR A 255 19.19 6.07 -1.75
CA THR A 255 20.02 6.85 -2.65
C THR A 255 21.31 6.09 -2.90
N SER A 256 21.78 6.05 -4.16
CA SER A 256 23.03 5.33 -4.50
C SER A 256 24.21 5.84 -3.68
N THR A 257 25.01 4.92 -3.17
CA THR A 257 26.21 5.21 -2.33
C THR A 257 27.29 5.98 -3.09
N ALA A 258 27.31 5.92 -4.41
CA ALA A 258 28.29 6.61 -5.26
C ALA A 258 28.21 8.15 -5.17
N ASN A 259 27.08 8.71 -4.69
CA ASN A 259 26.81 10.15 -4.67
C ASN A 259 26.29 10.67 -3.32
N ARG A 260 26.77 10.16 -2.21
CA ARG A 260 26.41 10.67 -0.87
C ARG A 260 26.69 12.17 -0.68
N ASN A 261 27.57 12.76 -1.51
CA ASN A 261 27.88 14.18 -1.47
C ASN A 261 26.88 15.07 -2.25
N GLU A 262 26.04 14.48 -3.11
CA GLU A 262 24.94 15.21 -3.72
C GLU A 262 23.71 15.13 -2.81
N THR A 263 23.59 16.05 -1.88
CA THR A 263 22.57 16.18 -0.81
C THR A 263 21.14 16.38 -1.31
N THR A 264 20.84 16.09 -2.57
CA THR A 264 19.65 16.60 -3.27
C THR A 264 18.49 15.64 -3.46
N SER A 265 18.59 14.35 -3.04
CA SER A 265 17.49 13.41 -3.23
C SER A 265 16.99 12.77 -1.95
N SER A 266 15.67 12.81 -1.72
CA SER A 266 15.01 12.16 -0.58
C SER A 266 14.95 10.62 -0.71
N GLY A 267 15.21 10.07 -1.90
CA GLY A 267 15.03 8.64 -2.19
C GLY A 267 13.57 8.17 -2.13
N MET A 268 12.62 9.10 -2.18
CA MET A 268 11.19 8.79 -2.03
C MET A 268 10.45 8.65 -3.37
N GLY A 269 10.98 9.20 -4.46
CA GLY A 269 10.26 9.27 -5.74
C GLY A 269 9.95 7.89 -6.35
N LEU A 270 10.96 7.04 -6.53
CA LEU A 270 10.75 5.69 -7.08
C LEU A 270 10.02 4.75 -6.10
N TYR A 271 10.20 4.93 -4.79
CA TYR A 271 9.39 4.25 -3.78
C TYR A 271 7.90 4.55 -3.99
N LEU A 272 7.54 5.82 -4.17
CA LEU A 272 6.17 6.26 -4.41
C LEU A 272 5.61 5.67 -5.72
N VAL A 273 6.40 5.69 -6.81
CA VAL A 273 6.03 5.06 -8.08
C VAL A 273 5.71 3.58 -7.90
N ASN A 274 6.59 2.84 -7.21
CA ASN A 274 6.40 1.41 -6.97
C ASN A 274 5.17 1.12 -6.10
N SER A 275 4.87 1.98 -5.12
CA SER A 275 3.72 1.81 -4.22
C SER A 275 2.37 2.04 -4.90
N VAL A 276 2.33 2.84 -5.97
CA VAL A 276 1.08 3.23 -6.65
C VAL A 276 0.83 2.42 -7.93
N LYS A 277 1.89 1.99 -8.63
CA LYS A 277 1.79 1.29 -9.93
C LYS A 277 0.82 0.10 -9.90
N ASP A 278 0.86 -0.69 -8.82
CA ASP A 278 0.03 -1.90 -8.69
C ASP A 278 -1.46 -1.56 -8.55
N GLN A 279 -1.79 -0.42 -7.91
CA GLN A 279 -3.16 0.05 -7.75
C GLN A 279 -3.75 0.57 -9.08
N LEU A 280 -2.89 1.15 -9.93
CA LEU A 280 -3.26 1.57 -11.28
C LEU A 280 -3.20 0.42 -12.30
N GLY A 281 -2.79 -0.77 -11.89
CA GLY A 281 -2.57 -1.89 -12.79
C GLY A 281 -1.39 -1.72 -13.74
N ILE A 282 -0.52 -0.73 -13.49
CA ILE A 282 0.62 -0.43 -14.35
C ILE A 282 1.76 -1.42 -14.09
N HIS A 283 2.25 -2.06 -15.15
CA HIS A 283 3.48 -2.85 -15.07
C HIS A 283 4.69 -1.97 -15.37
N LEU A 284 5.62 -1.89 -14.40
CA LEU A 284 6.82 -1.06 -14.46
C LEU A 284 8.05 -1.90 -14.80
N GLN A 285 8.75 -1.55 -15.89
CA GLN A 285 10.01 -2.14 -16.26
C GLN A 285 11.11 -1.09 -16.23
N VAL A 286 12.25 -1.42 -15.62
CA VAL A 286 13.44 -0.56 -15.58
C VAL A 286 14.62 -1.32 -16.15
N THR A 287 15.21 -0.76 -17.21
CA THR A 287 16.45 -1.28 -17.81
C THR A 287 17.53 -0.22 -17.73
N SER A 288 18.70 -0.58 -17.25
CA SER A 288 19.79 0.39 -17.08
C SER A 288 21.15 -0.25 -17.26
N THR A 289 22.07 0.52 -17.83
CA THR A 289 23.47 0.15 -17.97
C THR A 289 24.32 1.32 -17.50
N VAL A 290 25.29 1.05 -16.62
CA VAL A 290 26.20 2.07 -16.12
C VAL A 290 26.93 2.75 -17.29
N GLY A 291 26.92 4.09 -17.30
CA GLY A 291 27.50 4.92 -18.34
C GLY A 291 26.73 4.99 -19.65
N LYS A 292 25.56 4.35 -19.76
CA LYS A 292 24.69 4.42 -20.96
C LYS A 292 23.33 5.03 -20.72
N GLY A 293 22.88 5.09 -19.44
CA GLY A 293 21.60 5.64 -19.04
C GLY A 293 20.60 4.61 -18.56
N THR A 294 19.35 5.07 -18.37
CA THR A 294 18.23 4.28 -17.86
C THR A 294 17.01 4.45 -18.75
N THR A 295 16.30 3.36 -18.99
CA THR A 295 14.98 3.36 -19.65
C THR A 295 13.95 2.84 -18.65
N VAL A 296 12.94 3.64 -18.39
CA VAL A 296 11.77 3.28 -17.60
C VAL A 296 10.59 3.12 -18.53
N ARG A 297 9.91 1.98 -18.47
CA ARG A 297 8.73 1.66 -19.28
C ARG A 297 7.54 1.42 -18.37
N LEU A 298 6.45 2.10 -18.64
CA LEU A 298 5.15 1.96 -18.01
C LEU A 298 4.21 1.27 -18.99
N ILE A 299 3.75 0.06 -18.68
CA ILE A 299 2.81 -0.70 -19.50
C ILE A 299 1.44 -0.57 -18.83
N PHE A 300 0.50 0.00 -19.57
CA PHE A 300 -0.85 0.28 -19.05
C PHE A 300 -1.78 -0.90 -19.27
N PRO A 301 -2.63 -1.21 -18.29
CA PRO A 301 -3.63 -2.27 -18.40
C PRO A 301 -4.74 -1.89 -19.37
N LEU A 302 -5.45 -2.88 -19.88
CA LEU A 302 -6.72 -2.70 -20.58
C LEU A 302 -7.83 -2.39 -19.57
N GLN A 303 -8.90 -1.75 -20.02
CA GLN A 303 -10.03 -1.38 -19.15
C GLN A 303 -10.65 -2.59 -18.44
N ASN A 304 -10.86 -3.70 -19.15
CA ASN A 304 -11.42 -4.93 -18.60
C ASN A 304 -10.58 -5.50 -17.45
N GLU A 305 -9.25 -5.45 -17.55
CA GLU A 305 -8.33 -5.93 -16.50
C GLU A 305 -8.45 -5.11 -15.21
N ILE A 306 -8.69 -3.80 -15.31
CA ILE A 306 -8.92 -2.95 -14.14
C ILE A 306 -10.27 -3.26 -13.51
N VAL A 307 -11.33 -3.43 -14.31
CA VAL A 307 -12.67 -3.74 -13.83
C VAL A 307 -12.68 -5.09 -13.11
N GLU A 308 -12.00 -6.11 -13.64
CA GLU A 308 -11.84 -7.42 -12.99
C GLU A 308 -11.13 -7.30 -11.64
N ARG A 309 -10.01 -6.59 -11.58
CA ARG A 309 -9.28 -6.37 -10.31
C ARG A 309 -10.12 -5.65 -9.26
N MET A 310 -10.87 -4.61 -9.66
CA MET A 310 -11.75 -3.88 -8.74
C MET A 310 -12.86 -4.78 -8.18
N SER A 311 -13.41 -5.67 -9.00
CA SER A 311 -14.43 -6.64 -8.56
C SER A 311 -13.88 -7.69 -7.59
N GLU A 312 -12.65 -8.16 -7.78
CA GLU A 312 -11.98 -9.09 -6.86
C GLU A 312 -11.74 -8.46 -5.48
N VAL A 313 -11.27 -7.19 -5.45
CA VAL A 313 -11.04 -6.46 -4.19
C VAL A 313 -12.34 -6.23 -3.42
N THR A 314 -13.43 -5.96 -4.12
CA THR A 314 -14.75 -5.76 -3.50
C THR A 314 -15.32 -7.08 -2.92
N ASN A 315 -15.07 -8.22 -3.56
CA ASN A 315 -15.49 -9.53 -3.08
C ASN A 315 -14.68 -10.07 -1.89
N LEU A 316 -13.49 -9.53 -1.62
CA LEU A 316 -12.65 -9.89 -0.46
C LEU A 316 -12.95 -9.04 0.79
N SER A 317 -13.81 -8.02 0.66
CA SER A 317 -14.17 -7.10 1.75
C SER A 317 -15.55 -7.39 2.39
N PHE A 318 -16.17 -8.56 2.08
CA PHE A 318 -17.42 -9.03 2.70
C PHE A 318 -17.23 -10.31 3.51
#